data_0a27e54e46242eb7048fea0127e03855
#
_entry.id   0a27e54e46242eb7048fea0127e03855
#
_cell.length_a   1.000
_cell.length_b   1.000
_cell.length_c   1.000
_cell.angle_alpha   90.00
_cell.angle_beta   90.00
_cell.angle_gamma   90.00
#
_symmetry.space_group_name_H-M   'P 1'
#
loop_
_entity.id
_entity.type
_entity.pdbx_description
1 polymer ?
#
loop_
_entity_poly.entity_id
_entity_poly.type
_entity_poly.pdbx_seq_one_letter_code
_entity_poly.pdbx_strand_id
1 'polypeptide(L)'
;MHLRSTPQQQRLRSELRSYFAELVPENAYARHAEPARQKEFYRRTVRRLGSDGWLGVGWPTEYGGRGLTPAEQFVFFDEAAQAGVPLPLMALNTVGPTIMQFGTEEQKAYFLPRILSGEIDFAIGYSEPDAGTDLAALRTRAVRDGDTYVVNGQKIWTTNGDTADWVWLAVRTDPDAPPHKGISMLLVPTDDPGYSCTVIRTLAGHDTTASYYENVRVPVSRRVGAENEGWRLITTQLNHERVTLAAHGTMAIRALRDVRDWAARTRLDDGRRVIDLGWVRRRLAAAHVRLEAMRLLNWRMVDALQRSALTPQDASAVKVYGSEARREVYAWLMEVAAAAGPLREGSAGAVLHGELERGYRSAVIFTFGGGNNEIQREIISWIGLGMPRVRR
;
A
#
# COMPACT_ATOMS: atom_id res chain seq x y z
N MET A 1 25.18 5.96 -12.99
CA MET A 1 23.76 6.17 -12.70
C MET A 1 23.47 7.67 -12.71
N HIS A 2 22.66 8.19 -13.63
CA HIS A 2 22.22 9.58 -13.61
C HIS A 2 21.01 9.70 -12.69
N LEU A 3 21.17 10.37 -11.55
CA LEU A 3 20.12 10.57 -10.54
C LEU A 3 19.32 11.86 -10.75
N ARG A 4 19.47 12.51 -11.90
CA ARG A 4 18.72 13.72 -12.23
C ARG A 4 17.40 13.33 -12.90
N SER A 5 16.30 13.88 -12.39
CA SER A 5 15.01 13.79 -13.07
C SER A 5 15.10 14.36 -14.48
N THR A 6 14.48 13.70 -15.44
CA THR A 6 14.36 14.23 -16.81
C THR A 6 13.50 15.50 -16.82
N PRO A 7 13.59 16.35 -17.84
CA PRO A 7 12.69 17.51 -17.96
C PRO A 7 11.21 17.12 -17.94
N GLN A 8 10.85 15.96 -18.50
CA GLN A 8 9.48 15.42 -18.46
C GLN A 8 9.04 15.07 -17.04
N GLN A 9 9.89 14.38 -16.27
CA GLN A 9 9.61 14.05 -14.88
C GLN A 9 9.51 15.29 -13.98
N GLN A 10 10.32 16.33 -14.26
CA GLN A 10 10.24 17.61 -13.54
C GLN A 10 8.93 18.33 -13.83
N ARG A 11 8.48 18.37 -15.08
CA ARG A 11 7.17 18.93 -15.46
C ARG A 11 6.03 18.17 -14.78
N LEU A 12 6.06 16.84 -14.84
CA LEU A 12 5.06 16.00 -14.19
C LEU A 12 5.02 16.24 -12.68
N ARG A 13 6.16 16.37 -11.99
CA ARG A 13 6.21 16.74 -10.57
C ARG A 13 5.55 18.08 -10.30
N SER A 14 5.84 19.09 -11.09
CA SER A 14 5.26 20.42 -10.90
C SER A 14 3.76 20.40 -11.10
N GLU A 15 3.29 19.73 -12.14
CA GLU A 15 1.86 19.53 -12.43
C GLU A 15 1.14 18.83 -11.28
N LEU A 16 1.70 17.70 -10.82
CA LEU A 16 1.11 16.91 -9.72
C LEU A 16 1.07 17.69 -8.41
N ARG A 17 2.10 18.45 -8.08
CA ARG A 17 2.11 19.29 -6.87
C ARG A 17 1.02 20.34 -6.88
N SER A 18 0.83 21.03 -8.00
CA SER A 18 -0.25 22.02 -8.15
C SER A 18 -1.60 21.34 -8.06
N TYR A 19 -1.80 20.23 -8.77
CA TYR A 19 -3.03 19.48 -8.78
C TYR A 19 -3.39 18.91 -7.39
N PHE A 20 -2.42 18.32 -6.68
CA PHE A 20 -2.66 17.75 -5.35
C PHE A 20 -2.87 18.82 -4.28
N ALA A 21 -2.28 19.99 -4.41
CA ALA A 21 -2.56 21.11 -3.50
C ALA A 21 -4.01 21.58 -3.59
N GLU A 22 -4.62 21.55 -4.77
CA GLU A 22 -6.03 21.85 -4.97
C GLU A 22 -6.93 20.69 -4.48
N LEU A 23 -6.51 19.45 -4.75
CA LEU A 23 -7.30 18.26 -4.42
C LEU A 23 -7.35 17.98 -2.92
N VAL A 24 -6.23 18.19 -2.20
CA VAL A 24 -6.05 17.93 -0.77
C VAL A 24 -5.53 19.21 -0.09
N PRO A 25 -6.40 20.16 0.24
CA PRO A 25 -5.99 21.39 0.94
C PRO A 25 -5.30 21.08 2.27
N GLU A 26 -4.44 21.99 2.74
CA GLU A 26 -3.61 21.82 3.94
C GLU A 26 -4.39 21.38 5.20
N ASN A 27 -5.68 21.77 5.29
CA ASN A 27 -6.56 21.40 6.40
C ASN A 27 -7.20 20.01 6.27
N ALA A 28 -6.81 19.20 5.28
CA ALA A 28 -7.38 17.87 5.07
C ALA A 28 -7.16 16.92 6.27
N TYR A 29 -6.12 17.16 7.08
CA TYR A 29 -5.84 16.39 8.29
C TYR A 29 -6.89 16.56 9.40
N ALA A 30 -7.42 17.76 9.59
CA ALA A 30 -8.48 18.03 10.55
C ALA A 30 -9.82 17.32 10.20
N ARG A 31 -9.89 16.71 9.02
CA ARG A 31 -11.07 15.98 8.53
C ARG A 31 -11.03 14.50 8.86
N HIS A 32 -9.93 13.99 9.42
CA HIS A 32 -9.76 12.57 9.72
C HIS A 32 -10.34 12.13 11.06
N ALA A 33 -10.95 13.02 11.84
CA ALA A 33 -11.49 12.71 13.16
C ALA A 33 -12.70 11.74 13.14
N GLU A 34 -13.49 11.73 12.04
CA GLU A 34 -14.69 10.90 11.91
C GLU A 34 -14.55 9.88 10.77
N PRO A 35 -14.71 8.56 11.02
CA PRO A 35 -14.58 7.52 9.99
C PRO A 35 -15.49 7.72 8.75
N ALA A 36 -16.72 8.20 8.97
CA ALA A 36 -17.65 8.45 7.87
C ALA A 36 -17.14 9.53 6.91
N ARG A 37 -16.58 10.62 7.45
CA ARG A 37 -16.00 11.72 6.66
C ARG A 37 -14.73 11.28 5.93
N GLN A 38 -13.95 10.39 6.53
CA GLN A 38 -12.78 9.79 5.86
C GLN A 38 -13.19 9.00 4.62
N LYS A 39 -14.24 8.16 4.74
CA LYS A 39 -14.77 7.36 3.64
C LYS A 39 -15.31 8.25 2.50
N GLU A 40 -16.05 9.28 2.84
CA GLU A 40 -16.56 10.24 1.86
C GLU A 40 -15.43 10.99 1.14
N PHE A 41 -14.45 11.48 1.91
CA PHE A 41 -13.27 12.15 1.35
C PHE A 41 -12.48 11.21 0.42
N TYR A 42 -12.24 9.97 0.85
CA TYR A 42 -11.59 8.95 0.04
C TYR A 42 -12.31 8.75 -1.29
N ARG A 43 -13.61 8.40 -1.25
CA ARG A 43 -14.40 8.12 -2.46
C ARG A 43 -14.46 9.32 -3.41
N ARG A 44 -14.66 10.53 -2.89
CA ARG A 44 -14.67 11.75 -3.69
C ARG A 44 -13.33 12.01 -4.34
N THR A 45 -12.24 11.86 -3.60
CA THR A 45 -10.88 12.08 -4.09
C THR A 45 -10.53 11.07 -5.18
N VAL A 46 -10.81 9.79 -4.95
CA VAL A 46 -10.54 8.71 -5.93
C VAL A 46 -11.34 8.92 -7.22
N ARG A 47 -12.63 9.26 -7.13
CA ARG A 47 -13.46 9.57 -8.31
C ARG A 47 -12.93 10.79 -9.07
N ARG A 48 -12.47 11.82 -8.38
CA ARG A 48 -11.88 12.99 -9.02
C ARG A 48 -10.59 12.63 -9.75
N LEU A 49 -9.72 11.85 -9.14
CA LEU A 49 -8.51 11.33 -9.78
C LEU A 49 -8.85 10.48 -11.02
N GLY A 50 -9.90 9.67 -10.93
CA GLY A 50 -10.38 8.87 -12.06
C GLY A 50 -10.89 9.73 -13.21
N SER A 51 -11.78 10.71 -12.92
CA SER A 51 -12.33 11.61 -13.94
C SER A 51 -11.26 12.44 -14.64
N ASP A 52 -10.19 12.80 -13.93
CA ASP A 52 -9.06 13.56 -14.48
C ASP A 52 -7.99 12.65 -15.11
N GLY A 53 -8.21 11.32 -15.14
CA GLY A 53 -7.37 10.32 -15.78
C GLY A 53 -6.05 10.04 -15.04
N TRP A 54 -5.95 10.37 -13.74
CA TRP A 54 -4.73 10.15 -12.96
C TRP A 54 -4.58 8.75 -12.39
N LEU A 55 -5.66 7.97 -12.27
CA LEU A 55 -5.56 6.61 -11.72
C LEU A 55 -4.81 5.66 -12.66
N GLY A 56 -4.86 5.90 -13.97
CA GLY A 56 -4.24 5.06 -15.00
C GLY A 56 -2.84 5.50 -15.44
N VAL A 57 -2.07 6.21 -14.64
CA VAL A 57 -0.77 6.80 -15.05
C VAL A 57 0.16 5.78 -15.73
N GLY A 58 0.37 4.62 -15.15
CA GLY A 58 1.25 3.58 -15.67
C GLY A 58 0.53 2.46 -16.44
N TRP A 59 -0.81 2.52 -16.56
CA TRP A 59 -1.55 1.49 -17.25
C TRP A 59 -1.46 1.66 -18.77
N PRO A 60 -1.49 0.55 -19.55
CA PRO A 60 -1.53 0.60 -21.01
C PRO A 60 -2.69 1.43 -21.55
N THR A 61 -2.47 2.12 -22.66
CA THR A 61 -3.49 2.97 -23.29
C THR A 61 -4.69 2.16 -23.81
N GLU A 62 -4.48 0.91 -24.20
CA GLU A 62 -5.54 0.00 -24.61
C GLU A 62 -6.58 -0.28 -23.51
N TYR A 63 -6.20 -0.14 -22.23
CA TYR A 63 -7.09 -0.25 -21.07
C TYR A 63 -7.52 1.12 -20.51
N GLY A 64 -7.27 2.21 -21.23
CA GLY A 64 -7.65 3.57 -20.80
C GLY A 64 -6.61 4.26 -19.91
N GLY A 65 -5.41 3.68 -19.75
CA GLY A 65 -4.30 4.30 -19.05
C GLY A 65 -3.56 5.36 -19.86
N ARG A 66 -2.62 6.05 -19.21
CA ARG A 66 -1.77 7.05 -19.88
C ARG A 66 -0.53 6.45 -20.55
N GLY A 67 -0.20 5.18 -20.31
CA GLY A 67 0.95 4.48 -20.87
C GLY A 67 2.31 5.08 -20.47
N LEU A 68 2.36 5.79 -19.32
CA LEU A 68 3.61 6.37 -18.82
C LEU A 68 4.52 5.28 -18.26
N THR A 69 5.81 5.58 -18.25
CA THR A 69 6.84 4.63 -17.81
C THR A 69 6.77 4.35 -16.29
N PRO A 70 7.40 3.26 -15.79
CA PRO A 70 7.53 3.01 -14.35
C PRO A 70 8.15 4.18 -13.57
N ALA A 71 9.03 4.96 -14.18
CA ALA A 71 9.61 6.14 -13.54
C ALA A 71 8.59 7.27 -13.32
N GLU A 72 7.74 7.53 -14.28
CA GLU A 72 6.68 8.54 -14.16
C GLU A 72 5.56 8.04 -13.25
N GLN A 73 5.24 6.76 -13.29
CA GLN A 73 4.32 6.15 -12.32
C GLN A 73 4.86 6.27 -10.88
N PHE A 74 6.15 6.05 -10.68
CA PHE A 74 6.79 6.28 -9.37
C PHE A 74 6.71 7.76 -8.95
N VAL A 75 6.94 8.70 -9.87
CA VAL A 75 6.78 10.14 -9.59
C VAL A 75 5.37 10.45 -9.12
N PHE A 76 4.35 9.89 -9.76
CA PHE A 76 2.95 10.06 -9.34
C PHE A 76 2.71 9.55 -7.91
N PHE A 77 3.11 8.32 -7.60
CA PHE A 77 2.92 7.76 -6.25
C PHE A 77 3.74 8.51 -5.19
N ASP A 78 4.95 8.94 -5.53
CA ASP A 78 5.82 9.73 -4.65
C ASP A 78 5.19 11.07 -4.28
N GLU A 79 4.70 11.84 -5.26
CA GLU A 79 4.04 13.12 -5.01
C GLU A 79 2.69 12.94 -4.30
N ALA A 80 1.90 11.92 -4.66
CA ALA A 80 0.64 11.61 -3.98
C ALA A 80 0.87 11.25 -2.49
N ALA A 81 1.87 10.43 -2.20
CA ALA A 81 2.22 10.06 -0.82
C ALA A 81 2.69 11.27 0.00
N GLN A 82 3.49 12.16 -0.59
CA GLN A 82 3.93 13.39 0.08
C GLN A 82 2.80 14.39 0.28
N ALA A 83 1.83 14.45 -0.62
CA ALA A 83 0.64 15.29 -0.50
C ALA A 83 -0.44 14.68 0.43
N GLY A 84 -0.31 13.40 0.80
CA GLY A 84 -1.34 12.71 1.61
C GLY A 84 -2.60 12.39 0.82
N VAL A 85 -2.47 12.23 -0.50
CA VAL A 85 -3.60 11.86 -1.38
C VAL A 85 -3.92 10.38 -1.20
N PRO A 86 -5.17 10.02 -0.85
CA PRO A 86 -5.57 8.63 -0.77
C PRO A 86 -5.72 8.03 -2.18
N LEU A 87 -5.21 6.82 -2.37
CA LEU A 87 -5.24 6.09 -3.63
C LEU A 87 -5.80 4.68 -3.44
N PRO A 88 -6.56 4.13 -4.41
CA PRO A 88 -7.05 2.75 -4.40
C PRO A 88 -5.91 1.79 -4.81
N LEU A 89 -4.88 1.71 -3.97
CA LEU A 89 -3.61 1.05 -4.30
C LEU A 89 -3.78 -0.43 -4.64
N MET A 90 -4.70 -1.13 -3.97
CA MET A 90 -4.97 -2.54 -4.23
C MET A 90 -5.58 -2.73 -5.62
N ALA A 91 -6.55 -1.90 -5.99
CA ALA A 91 -7.15 -1.94 -7.31
C ALA A 91 -6.14 -1.60 -8.42
N LEU A 92 -5.32 -0.55 -8.22
CA LEU A 92 -4.40 -0.04 -9.25
C LEU A 92 -3.15 -0.90 -9.48
N ASN A 93 -2.60 -1.48 -8.41
CA ASN A 93 -1.27 -2.12 -8.49
C ASN A 93 -1.31 -3.64 -8.27
N THR A 94 -2.45 -4.17 -7.85
CA THR A 94 -2.63 -5.60 -7.58
C THR A 94 -3.69 -6.19 -8.50
N VAL A 95 -4.95 -5.81 -8.30
CA VAL A 95 -6.10 -6.43 -8.96
C VAL A 95 -6.13 -6.10 -10.45
N GLY A 96 -6.08 -4.81 -10.82
CA GLY A 96 -6.13 -4.39 -12.21
C GLY A 96 -5.04 -5.02 -13.08
N PRO A 97 -3.74 -4.89 -12.74
CA PRO A 97 -2.67 -5.55 -13.49
C PRO A 97 -2.82 -7.08 -13.59
N THR A 98 -3.33 -7.72 -12.53
CA THR A 98 -3.56 -9.17 -12.57
C THR A 98 -4.73 -9.53 -13.50
N ILE A 99 -5.80 -8.74 -13.51
CA ILE A 99 -6.91 -8.92 -14.46
C ILE A 99 -6.44 -8.66 -15.90
N MET A 100 -5.60 -7.65 -16.15
CA MET A 100 -5.03 -7.42 -17.49
C MET A 100 -4.27 -8.64 -18.01
N GLN A 101 -3.53 -9.30 -17.14
CA GLN A 101 -2.66 -10.43 -17.52
C GLN A 101 -3.39 -11.76 -17.59
N PHE A 102 -4.35 -12.03 -16.69
CA PHE A 102 -4.95 -13.36 -16.49
C PHE A 102 -6.47 -13.37 -16.61
N GLY A 103 -7.12 -12.21 -16.66
CA GLY A 103 -8.57 -12.10 -16.77
C GLY A 103 -9.09 -12.42 -18.18
N THR A 104 -10.37 -12.83 -18.27
CA THR A 104 -11.07 -12.95 -19.55
C THR A 104 -11.37 -11.56 -20.13
N GLU A 105 -11.71 -11.49 -21.41
CA GLU A 105 -12.05 -10.21 -22.05
C GLU A 105 -13.28 -9.55 -21.40
N GLU A 106 -14.26 -10.35 -20.95
CA GLU A 106 -15.42 -9.86 -20.21
C GLU A 106 -15.01 -9.27 -18.85
N GLN A 107 -14.09 -9.93 -18.14
CA GLN A 107 -13.55 -9.40 -16.87
C GLN A 107 -12.80 -8.09 -17.10
N LYS A 108 -11.95 -8.03 -18.11
CA LYS A 108 -11.22 -6.80 -18.47
C LYS A 108 -12.18 -5.67 -18.81
N ALA A 109 -13.15 -5.93 -19.68
CA ALA A 109 -14.14 -4.94 -20.10
C ALA A 109 -15.02 -4.43 -18.94
N TYR A 110 -15.31 -5.28 -17.97
CA TYR A 110 -16.11 -4.90 -16.80
C TYR A 110 -15.31 -4.15 -15.74
N PHE A 111 -14.16 -4.70 -15.31
CA PHE A 111 -13.45 -4.21 -14.14
C PHE A 111 -12.48 -3.04 -14.44
N LEU A 112 -11.71 -3.11 -15.54
CA LEU A 112 -10.63 -2.16 -15.74
C LEU A 112 -11.12 -0.71 -15.90
N PRO A 113 -12.16 -0.40 -16.69
CA PRO A 113 -12.67 0.96 -16.78
C PRO A 113 -13.22 1.49 -15.45
N ARG A 114 -13.88 0.63 -14.65
CA ARG A 114 -14.46 1.00 -13.36
C ARG A 114 -13.42 1.25 -12.28
N ILE A 115 -12.30 0.53 -12.33
CA ILE A 115 -11.13 0.82 -11.48
C ILE A 115 -10.54 2.19 -11.85
N LEU A 116 -10.36 2.46 -13.15
CA LEU A 116 -9.76 3.71 -13.61
C LEU A 116 -10.66 4.93 -13.38
N SER A 117 -11.97 4.77 -13.38
CA SER A 117 -12.91 5.85 -13.03
C SER A 117 -13.03 6.07 -11.51
N GLY A 118 -12.50 5.15 -10.70
CA GLY A 118 -12.69 5.17 -9.24
C GLY A 118 -14.11 4.83 -8.81
N GLU A 119 -14.87 4.13 -9.67
CA GLU A 119 -16.23 3.67 -9.39
C GLU A 119 -16.24 2.52 -8.40
N ILE A 120 -15.29 1.57 -8.56
CA ILE A 120 -15.16 0.38 -7.72
C ILE A 120 -13.80 0.31 -7.04
N ASP A 121 -13.80 -0.23 -5.83
CA ASP A 121 -12.59 -0.50 -5.05
C ASP A 121 -12.54 -1.95 -4.58
N PHE A 122 -11.34 -2.42 -4.23
CA PHE A 122 -11.06 -3.80 -3.87
C PHE A 122 -10.43 -3.91 -2.49
N ALA A 123 -10.91 -4.87 -1.71
CA ALA A 123 -10.20 -5.43 -0.57
C ALA A 123 -9.47 -6.71 -0.98
N ILE A 124 -8.42 -7.10 -0.22
CA ILE A 124 -7.70 -8.35 -0.43
C ILE A 124 -8.02 -9.33 0.68
N GLY A 125 -8.62 -10.46 0.34
CA GLY A 125 -8.93 -11.58 1.24
C GLY A 125 -7.90 -12.70 1.13
N TYR A 126 -6.74 -12.55 1.81
CA TYR A 126 -5.66 -13.54 1.80
C TYR A 126 -5.52 -14.25 3.13
N SER A 127 -5.08 -13.51 4.15
CA SER A 127 -4.74 -14.06 5.46
C SER A 127 -5.95 -14.64 6.17
N GLU A 128 -5.73 -15.73 6.89
CA GLU A 128 -6.68 -16.37 7.79
C GLU A 128 -6.11 -16.37 9.21
N PRO A 129 -6.93 -16.61 10.25
CA PRO A 129 -6.42 -16.70 11.62
C PRO A 129 -5.20 -17.61 11.78
N ASP A 130 -5.17 -18.74 11.06
CA ASP A 130 -4.09 -19.73 11.10
C ASP A 130 -3.15 -19.69 9.89
N ALA A 131 -3.38 -18.81 8.91
CA ALA A 131 -2.60 -18.74 7.67
C ALA A 131 -2.28 -17.29 7.29
N GLY A 132 -1.18 -16.75 7.83
CA GLY A 132 -0.67 -15.42 7.51
C GLY A 132 0.65 -15.51 6.74
N THR A 133 1.77 -15.71 7.44
CA THR A 133 3.09 -15.86 6.81
C THR A 133 3.14 -17.08 5.89
N ASP A 134 2.56 -18.20 6.32
CA ASP A 134 2.32 -19.37 5.46
C ASP A 134 0.94 -19.26 4.79
N LEU A 135 0.85 -18.38 3.80
CA LEU A 135 -0.39 -18.14 3.06
C LEU A 135 -0.88 -19.39 2.32
N ALA A 136 0.02 -20.28 1.90
CA ALA A 136 -0.34 -21.48 1.21
C ALA A 136 -1.15 -22.47 2.08
N ALA A 137 -1.13 -22.31 3.40
CA ALA A 137 -1.94 -23.10 4.34
C ALA A 137 -3.41 -22.62 4.46
N LEU A 138 -3.86 -21.65 3.65
CA LEU A 138 -5.23 -21.13 3.68
C LEU A 138 -6.28 -22.25 3.49
N ARG A 139 -7.44 -22.11 4.20
CA ARG A 139 -8.51 -23.09 4.28
C ARG A 139 -9.88 -22.58 3.81
N THR A 140 -10.06 -21.29 3.59
CA THR A 140 -11.31 -20.75 3.01
C THR A 140 -11.61 -21.53 1.74
N ARG A 141 -12.73 -22.24 1.72
CA ARG A 141 -13.03 -23.26 0.73
C ARG A 141 -13.98 -22.73 -0.34
N ALA A 142 -13.77 -23.10 -1.59
CA ALA A 142 -14.71 -22.87 -2.68
C ALA A 142 -15.01 -24.21 -3.36
N VAL A 143 -16.24 -24.67 -3.20
CA VAL A 143 -16.70 -25.93 -3.80
C VAL A 143 -17.50 -25.60 -5.05
N ARG A 144 -17.16 -26.24 -6.17
CA ARG A 144 -17.89 -26.02 -7.42
C ARG A 144 -19.26 -26.72 -7.38
N ASP A 145 -20.29 -25.96 -7.72
CA ASP A 145 -21.69 -26.39 -7.85
C ASP A 145 -22.20 -25.91 -9.21
N GLY A 146 -22.06 -26.74 -10.24
CA GLY A 146 -22.36 -26.35 -11.63
C GLY A 146 -21.49 -25.19 -12.12
N ASP A 147 -22.13 -24.08 -12.48
CA ASP A 147 -21.45 -22.86 -12.96
C ASP A 147 -21.17 -21.84 -11.84
N THR A 148 -21.19 -22.28 -10.59
CA THR A 148 -21.00 -21.44 -9.41
C THR A 148 -20.02 -22.11 -8.44
N TYR A 149 -19.25 -21.31 -7.71
CA TYR A 149 -18.55 -21.73 -6.51
C TYR A 149 -19.38 -21.37 -5.28
N VAL A 150 -19.48 -22.28 -4.33
CA VAL A 150 -20.00 -22.01 -2.97
C VAL A 150 -18.82 -21.79 -2.05
N VAL A 151 -18.67 -20.57 -1.57
CA VAL A 151 -17.52 -20.16 -0.75
C VAL A 151 -17.91 -20.15 0.73
N ASN A 152 -17.09 -20.83 1.53
CA ASN A 152 -17.23 -20.87 2.99
C ASN A 152 -15.86 -20.69 3.64
N GLY A 153 -15.79 -19.83 4.68
CA GLY A 153 -14.57 -19.59 5.44
C GLY A 153 -14.48 -18.21 6.05
N GLN A 154 -13.28 -17.87 6.48
CA GLN A 154 -12.99 -16.63 7.17
C GLN A 154 -11.64 -16.08 6.70
N LYS A 155 -11.58 -14.76 6.52
CA LYS A 155 -10.32 -14.03 6.36
C LYS A 155 -10.13 -13.02 7.48
N ILE A 156 -8.89 -12.62 7.71
CA ILE A 156 -8.54 -11.61 8.72
C ILE A 156 -7.53 -10.62 8.13
N TRP A 157 -7.51 -9.43 8.68
CA TRP A 157 -6.66 -8.33 8.21
C TRP A 157 -7.03 -7.86 6.79
N THR A 158 -8.30 -8.01 6.43
CA THR A 158 -8.86 -7.55 5.15
C THR A 158 -9.10 -6.04 5.24
N THR A 159 -8.11 -5.25 4.87
CA THR A 159 -8.23 -3.79 4.89
C THR A 159 -9.32 -3.35 3.91
N ASN A 160 -10.18 -2.41 4.34
CA ASN A 160 -11.35 -1.93 3.59
C ASN A 160 -12.42 -3.00 3.32
N GLY A 161 -12.44 -4.15 4.01
CA GLY A 161 -13.46 -5.17 3.80
C GLY A 161 -14.89 -4.70 4.10
N ASP A 162 -15.05 -3.61 4.86
CA ASP A 162 -16.32 -2.96 5.19
C ASP A 162 -16.71 -1.83 4.20
N THR A 163 -15.86 -1.51 3.25
CA THR A 163 -16.05 -0.35 2.36
C THR A 163 -15.78 -0.61 0.89
N ALA A 164 -15.00 -1.64 0.57
CA ALA A 164 -14.72 -2.04 -0.80
C ALA A 164 -15.97 -2.66 -1.45
N ASP A 165 -16.06 -2.56 -2.76
CA ASP A 165 -17.19 -3.13 -3.53
C ASP A 165 -16.95 -4.61 -3.84
N TRP A 166 -15.67 -5.01 -3.87
CA TRP A 166 -15.23 -6.37 -4.21
C TRP A 166 -14.11 -6.84 -3.30
N VAL A 167 -14.09 -8.16 -3.05
CA VAL A 167 -12.93 -8.83 -2.44
C VAL A 167 -12.20 -9.65 -3.50
N TRP A 168 -10.91 -9.38 -3.66
CA TRP A 168 -9.95 -10.22 -4.34
C TRP A 168 -9.57 -11.37 -3.42
N LEU A 169 -10.24 -12.51 -3.58
CA LEU A 169 -10.27 -13.59 -2.60
C LEU A 169 -9.45 -14.79 -3.03
N ALA A 170 -8.49 -15.21 -2.20
CA ALA A 170 -7.79 -16.48 -2.33
C ALA A 170 -8.57 -17.59 -1.61
N VAL A 171 -8.89 -18.66 -2.36
CA VAL A 171 -9.69 -19.79 -1.85
C VAL A 171 -9.03 -21.13 -2.17
N ARG A 172 -9.35 -22.15 -1.35
CA ARG A 172 -8.98 -23.54 -1.58
C ARG A 172 -10.04 -24.22 -2.47
N THR A 173 -9.70 -24.48 -3.73
CA THR A 173 -10.56 -25.19 -4.68
C THR A 173 -10.24 -26.68 -4.76
N ASP A 174 -9.00 -27.06 -4.46
CA ASP A 174 -8.58 -28.46 -4.34
C ASP A 174 -7.90 -28.71 -2.99
N PRO A 175 -8.60 -29.31 -2.02
CA PRO A 175 -8.07 -29.60 -0.69
C PRO A 175 -7.03 -30.73 -0.67
N ASP A 176 -7.02 -31.60 -1.66
CA ASP A 176 -6.14 -32.78 -1.73
C ASP A 176 -4.82 -32.48 -2.45
N ALA A 177 -4.75 -31.37 -3.17
CA ALA A 177 -3.54 -30.91 -3.83
C ALA A 177 -2.48 -30.39 -2.83
N PRO A 178 -1.19 -30.42 -3.21
CA PRO A 178 -0.16 -29.72 -2.43
C PRO A 178 -0.55 -28.26 -2.15
N PRO A 179 -0.17 -27.67 -1.00
CA PRO A 179 -0.68 -26.38 -0.55
C PRO A 179 -0.65 -25.24 -1.60
N HIS A 180 0.40 -25.16 -2.40
CA HIS A 180 0.55 -24.15 -3.45
C HIS A 180 -0.21 -24.44 -4.76
N LYS A 181 -0.80 -25.63 -4.91
CA LYS A 181 -1.44 -26.09 -6.15
C LYS A 181 -2.96 -26.20 -6.11
N GLY A 182 -3.59 -25.97 -5.00
CA GLY A 182 -5.04 -26.09 -4.84
C GLY A 182 -5.72 -24.75 -4.54
N ILE A 183 -5.11 -23.63 -4.93
CA ILE A 183 -5.62 -22.29 -4.68
C ILE A 183 -6.14 -21.68 -5.96
N SER A 184 -7.30 -21.01 -5.89
CA SER A 184 -7.86 -20.19 -6.97
C SER A 184 -8.14 -18.77 -6.50
N MET A 185 -8.24 -17.84 -7.45
CA MET A 185 -8.56 -16.43 -7.17
C MET A 185 -9.97 -16.13 -7.66
N LEU A 186 -10.80 -15.59 -6.76
CA LEU A 186 -12.19 -15.22 -7.04
C LEU A 186 -12.41 -13.71 -6.81
N LEU A 187 -13.26 -13.12 -7.65
CA LEU A 187 -13.80 -11.77 -7.48
C LEU A 187 -15.15 -11.91 -6.77
N VAL A 188 -15.19 -11.57 -5.48
CA VAL A 188 -16.37 -11.73 -4.63
C VAL A 188 -16.98 -10.36 -4.34
N PRO A 189 -18.26 -10.12 -4.69
CA PRO A 189 -18.92 -8.87 -4.35
C PRO A 189 -19.19 -8.81 -2.84
N THR A 190 -19.06 -7.62 -2.26
CA THR A 190 -19.28 -7.41 -0.81
C THR A 190 -20.75 -7.21 -0.45
N ASP A 191 -21.63 -7.03 -1.43
CA ASP A 191 -23.07 -6.94 -1.27
C ASP A 191 -23.80 -8.30 -1.31
N ASP A 192 -23.05 -9.41 -1.48
CA ASP A 192 -23.61 -10.76 -1.36
C ASP A 192 -24.12 -10.99 0.08
N PRO A 193 -25.34 -11.50 0.28
CA PRO A 193 -25.91 -11.72 1.60
C PRO A 193 -25.11 -12.71 2.47
N GLY A 194 -24.31 -13.57 1.87
CA GLY A 194 -23.41 -14.48 2.59
C GLY A 194 -22.07 -13.85 3.01
N TYR A 195 -21.80 -12.61 2.57
CA TYR A 195 -20.61 -11.87 3.01
C TYR A 195 -20.93 -11.00 4.23
N SER A 196 -20.08 -11.07 5.23
CA SER A 196 -20.13 -10.16 6.37
C SER A 196 -18.73 -9.84 6.88
N CYS A 197 -18.58 -8.77 7.63
CA CYS A 197 -17.30 -8.43 8.25
C CYS A 197 -17.45 -7.74 9.60
N THR A 198 -16.43 -7.91 10.44
CA THR A 198 -16.28 -7.21 11.72
C THR A 198 -15.05 -6.31 11.66
N VAL A 199 -15.23 -5.04 11.97
CA VAL A 199 -14.13 -4.05 11.99
C VAL A 199 -13.20 -4.34 13.17
N ILE A 200 -11.91 -4.39 12.88
CA ILE A 200 -10.81 -4.51 13.83
C ILE A 200 -10.09 -3.16 13.90
N ARG A 201 -10.22 -2.47 15.03
CA ARG A 201 -9.51 -1.22 15.30
C ARG A 201 -8.07 -1.51 15.68
N THR A 202 -7.12 -1.11 14.84
CA THR A 202 -5.71 -1.38 15.09
C THR A 202 -5.04 -0.26 15.88
N LEU A 203 -3.92 -0.59 16.53
CA LEU A 203 -3.08 0.41 17.20
C LEU A 203 -2.55 1.47 16.20
N ALA A 204 -2.39 1.09 14.95
CA ALA A 204 -1.91 1.99 13.88
C ALA A 204 -2.90 3.11 13.52
N GLY A 205 -4.15 3.03 13.99
CA GLY A 205 -5.20 4.01 13.66
C GLY A 205 -5.84 3.78 12.29
N HIS A 206 -5.50 2.69 11.61
CA HIS A 206 -6.18 2.22 10.41
C HIS A 206 -7.03 1.01 10.78
N ASP A 207 -8.30 1.04 10.40
CA ASP A 207 -9.17 -0.10 10.59
C ASP A 207 -8.87 -1.18 9.55
N THR A 208 -9.02 -2.43 9.97
CA THR A 208 -9.03 -3.59 9.09
C THR A 208 -10.23 -4.45 9.46
N THR A 209 -10.47 -5.56 8.79
CA THR A 209 -11.63 -6.39 9.10
C THR A 209 -11.27 -7.87 9.23
N ALA A 210 -12.03 -8.58 10.06
CA ALA A 210 -12.28 -10.00 9.89
C ALA A 210 -13.49 -10.14 8.96
N SER A 211 -13.37 -10.90 7.87
CA SER A 211 -14.43 -11.11 6.90
C SER A 211 -14.84 -12.58 6.85
N TYR A 212 -16.14 -12.80 6.73
CA TYR A 212 -16.77 -14.12 6.80
C TYR A 212 -17.52 -14.39 5.51
N TYR A 213 -17.47 -15.63 5.07
CA TYR A 213 -18.10 -16.13 3.85
C TYR A 213 -18.96 -17.34 4.23
N GLU A 214 -20.28 -17.19 4.15
CA GLU A 214 -21.25 -18.22 4.51
C GLU A 214 -22.12 -18.55 3.30
N ASN A 215 -21.75 -19.61 2.58
CA ASN A 215 -22.41 -20.03 1.34
C ASN A 215 -22.48 -18.95 0.26
N VAL A 216 -21.47 -18.07 0.20
CA VAL A 216 -21.37 -17.04 -0.83
C VAL A 216 -21.28 -17.69 -2.20
N ARG A 217 -22.22 -17.33 -3.10
CA ARG A 217 -22.32 -17.94 -4.41
C ARG A 217 -21.61 -17.09 -5.47
N VAL A 218 -20.49 -17.57 -5.97
CA VAL A 218 -19.63 -16.86 -6.93
C VAL A 218 -19.67 -17.57 -8.29
N PRO A 219 -20.19 -16.94 -9.35
CA PRO A 219 -20.15 -17.52 -10.68
C PRO A 219 -18.72 -17.90 -11.12
N VAL A 220 -18.57 -19.01 -11.83
CA VAL A 220 -17.27 -19.46 -12.36
C VAL A 220 -16.62 -18.38 -13.23
N SER A 221 -17.41 -17.56 -13.91
CA SER A 221 -16.95 -16.40 -14.69
C SER A 221 -16.25 -15.32 -13.85
N ARG A 222 -16.35 -15.38 -12.52
CA ARG A 222 -15.64 -14.49 -11.59
C ARG A 222 -14.32 -15.08 -11.06
N ARG A 223 -13.95 -16.27 -11.50
CA ARG A 223 -12.60 -16.81 -11.26
C ARG A 223 -11.62 -16.14 -12.22
N VAL A 224 -10.51 -15.64 -11.69
CA VAL A 224 -9.44 -15.05 -12.51
C VAL A 224 -8.34 -16.09 -12.72
N GLY A 225 -7.96 -16.31 -13.96
CA GLY A 225 -7.02 -17.36 -14.36
C GLY A 225 -7.60 -18.76 -14.30
N ALA A 226 -6.76 -19.78 -14.45
CA ALA A 226 -7.16 -21.17 -14.38
C ALA A 226 -7.43 -21.62 -12.93
N GLU A 227 -8.31 -22.60 -12.76
CA GLU A 227 -8.58 -23.23 -11.48
C GLU A 227 -7.30 -23.86 -10.91
N ASN A 228 -7.09 -23.71 -9.60
CA ASN A 228 -5.91 -24.19 -8.87
C ASN A 228 -4.57 -23.51 -9.21
N GLU A 229 -4.57 -22.47 -10.07
CA GLU A 229 -3.36 -21.67 -10.39
C GLU A 229 -3.25 -20.36 -9.61
N GLY A 230 -4.09 -20.14 -8.61
CA GLY A 230 -4.13 -18.88 -7.83
C GLY A 230 -2.80 -18.50 -7.18
N TRP A 231 -1.98 -19.47 -6.80
CA TRP A 231 -0.65 -19.18 -6.25
C TRP A 231 0.27 -18.44 -7.23
N ARG A 232 0.19 -18.81 -8.51
CA ARG A 232 0.91 -18.11 -9.59
C ARG A 232 0.46 -16.65 -9.70
N LEU A 233 -0.84 -16.39 -9.61
CA LEU A 233 -1.38 -15.03 -9.63
C LEU A 233 -0.89 -14.23 -8.43
N ILE A 234 -0.95 -14.80 -7.21
CA ILE A 234 -0.49 -14.17 -5.96
C ILE A 234 0.99 -13.80 -6.05
N THR A 235 1.84 -14.69 -6.53
CA THR A 235 3.28 -14.43 -6.64
C THR A 235 3.61 -13.42 -7.73
N THR A 236 2.88 -13.42 -8.85
CA THR A 236 3.08 -12.45 -9.94
C THR A 236 2.67 -11.04 -9.52
N GLN A 237 1.55 -10.89 -8.82
CA GLN A 237 1.09 -9.57 -8.38
C GLN A 237 2.06 -8.89 -7.41
N LEU A 238 2.79 -9.65 -6.56
CA LEU A 238 3.82 -9.11 -5.70
C LEU A 238 4.91 -8.34 -6.46
N ASN A 239 5.07 -8.61 -7.76
CA ASN A 239 5.98 -7.85 -8.62
C ASN A 239 5.42 -6.47 -9.00
N HIS A 240 4.11 -6.34 -9.17
CA HIS A 240 3.45 -5.08 -9.53
C HIS A 240 3.32 -4.12 -8.34
N GLU A 241 3.14 -4.64 -7.12
CA GLU A 241 3.09 -3.82 -5.90
C GLU A 241 4.39 -3.07 -5.60
N ARG A 242 5.52 -3.50 -6.12
CA ARG A 242 6.85 -3.01 -5.78
C ARG A 242 7.07 -1.53 -6.09
N VAL A 243 6.48 -1.00 -7.16
CA VAL A 243 6.55 0.45 -7.47
C VAL A 243 5.86 1.27 -6.40
N THR A 244 4.72 0.78 -5.92
CA THR A 244 3.94 1.45 -4.88
C THR A 244 4.62 1.35 -3.51
N LEU A 245 5.18 0.19 -3.19
CA LEU A 245 5.92 0.00 -1.93
C LEU A 245 7.13 0.95 -1.83
N ALA A 246 7.77 1.27 -2.96
CA ALA A 246 8.81 2.28 -3.04
C ALA A 246 8.31 3.66 -2.58
N ALA A 247 7.11 4.06 -2.98
CA ALA A 247 6.56 5.36 -2.62
C ALA A 247 6.10 5.44 -1.15
N HIS A 248 5.75 4.34 -0.51
CA HIS A 248 5.31 4.35 0.90
C HIS A 248 6.34 4.92 1.89
N GLY A 249 7.63 4.77 1.60
CA GLY A 249 8.67 5.36 2.44
C GLY A 249 8.71 6.88 2.39
N THR A 250 8.22 7.50 1.33
CA THR A 250 8.32 8.95 1.10
C THR A 250 7.39 9.78 2.00
N MET A 251 6.37 9.18 2.61
CA MET A 251 5.52 9.86 3.61
C MET A 251 6.35 10.45 4.77
N ALA A 252 7.43 9.77 5.18
CA ALA A 252 8.31 10.27 6.24
C ALA A 252 9.15 11.50 5.79
N ILE A 253 9.32 11.73 4.49
CA ILE A 253 9.99 12.93 3.94
C ILE A 253 9.18 14.18 4.28
N ARG A 254 7.84 14.10 4.15
CA ARG A 254 6.96 15.17 4.55
C ARG A 254 7.08 15.45 6.05
N ALA A 255 6.97 14.41 6.88
CA ALA A 255 7.09 14.55 8.33
C ALA A 255 8.43 15.21 8.74
N LEU A 256 9.54 14.83 8.09
CA LEU A 256 10.84 15.47 8.31
C LEU A 256 10.81 16.96 7.99
N ARG A 257 10.22 17.35 6.86
CA ARG A 257 10.09 18.77 6.47
C ARG A 257 9.25 19.54 7.50
N ASP A 258 8.10 18.99 7.85
CA ASP A 258 7.15 19.65 8.76
C ASP A 258 7.75 19.81 10.16
N VAL A 259 8.49 18.82 10.68
CA VAL A 259 9.21 18.91 11.96
C VAL A 259 10.37 19.91 11.88
N ARG A 260 11.13 19.93 10.79
CA ARG A 260 12.20 20.93 10.59
C ARG A 260 11.64 22.33 10.63
N ASP A 261 10.54 22.59 9.91
CA ASP A 261 9.93 23.90 9.82
C ASP A 261 9.25 24.30 11.14
N TRP A 262 8.68 23.36 11.88
CA TRP A 262 8.20 23.55 13.24
C TRP A 262 9.37 23.92 14.18
N ALA A 263 10.46 23.14 14.17
CA ALA A 263 11.63 23.38 15.02
C ALA A 263 12.32 24.73 14.73
N ALA A 264 12.26 25.19 13.47
CA ALA A 264 12.80 26.50 13.07
C ALA A 264 11.95 27.68 13.58
N ARG A 265 10.67 27.47 13.86
CA ARG A 265 9.75 28.52 14.34
C ARG A 265 9.53 28.47 15.84
N THR A 266 9.64 27.30 16.46
CA THR A 266 9.37 27.10 17.89
C THR A 266 10.55 27.58 18.74
N ARG A 267 10.24 28.43 19.72
CA ARG A 267 11.22 28.94 20.69
C ARG A 267 11.09 28.23 22.03
N LEU A 268 12.23 28.02 22.64
CA LEU A 268 12.38 27.56 24.03
C LEU A 268 12.27 28.73 25.00
N ASP A 269 12.14 28.46 26.29
CA ASP A 269 12.04 29.48 27.36
C ASP A 269 13.26 30.39 27.43
N ASP A 270 14.42 29.90 27.00
CA ASP A 270 15.68 30.65 26.93
C ASP A 270 15.81 31.47 25.63
N GLY A 271 14.77 31.50 24.79
CA GLY A 271 14.70 32.28 23.56
C GLY A 271 15.33 31.59 22.33
N ARG A 272 16.13 30.55 22.49
CA ARG A 272 16.68 29.75 21.35
C ARG A 272 15.57 29.05 20.60
N ARG A 273 15.75 28.80 19.30
CA ARG A 273 14.85 27.95 18.53
C ARG A 273 15.19 26.50 18.80
N VAL A 274 14.19 25.61 18.70
CA VAL A 274 14.41 24.17 18.84
C VAL A 274 15.48 23.66 17.85
N ILE A 275 15.48 24.17 16.60
CA ILE A 275 16.47 23.81 15.59
C ILE A 275 17.91 24.25 15.92
N ASP A 276 18.09 25.21 16.83
CA ASP A 276 19.42 25.70 17.23
C ASP A 276 20.14 24.72 18.19
N LEU A 277 19.41 23.75 18.74
CA LEU A 277 19.97 22.69 19.59
C LEU A 277 20.81 21.71 18.74
N GLY A 278 22.05 21.47 19.14
CA GLY A 278 22.99 20.61 18.40
C GLY A 278 22.49 19.16 18.20
N TRP A 279 21.82 18.61 19.21
CA TRP A 279 21.26 17.28 19.12
C TRP A 279 20.05 17.20 18.17
N VAL A 280 19.20 18.23 18.11
CA VAL A 280 18.07 18.33 17.17
C VAL A 280 18.59 18.32 15.73
N ARG A 281 19.60 19.18 15.43
CA ARG A 281 20.23 19.19 14.10
C ARG A 281 20.79 17.84 13.71
N ARG A 282 21.44 17.12 14.64
CA ARG A 282 21.93 15.76 14.37
C ARG A 282 20.81 14.77 14.07
N ARG A 283 19.69 14.80 14.80
CA ARG A 283 18.51 13.95 14.55
C ARG A 283 17.88 14.24 13.18
N LEU A 284 17.66 15.51 12.85
CA LEU A 284 17.12 15.89 11.54
C LEU A 284 18.07 15.51 10.39
N ALA A 285 19.38 15.66 10.57
CA ALA A 285 20.37 15.23 9.57
C ALA A 285 20.38 13.70 9.40
N ALA A 286 20.35 12.93 10.50
CA ALA A 286 20.28 11.48 10.44
C ALA A 286 18.99 11.00 9.73
N ALA A 287 17.84 11.61 10.04
CA ALA A 287 16.58 11.32 9.36
C ALA A 287 16.68 11.64 7.87
N HIS A 288 17.27 12.78 7.51
CA HIS A 288 17.47 13.15 6.11
C HIS A 288 18.34 12.11 5.36
N VAL A 289 19.49 11.72 5.93
CA VAL A 289 20.37 10.70 5.31
C VAL A 289 19.65 9.38 5.10
N ARG A 290 18.88 8.92 6.09
CA ARG A 290 18.08 7.68 5.99
C ARG A 290 17.06 7.73 4.85
N LEU A 291 16.35 8.85 4.74
CA LEU A 291 15.32 9.05 3.72
C LEU A 291 15.90 9.24 2.31
N GLU A 292 17.06 9.91 2.20
CA GLU A 292 17.76 10.03 0.92
C GLU A 292 18.30 8.68 0.44
N ALA A 293 18.87 7.87 1.32
CA ALA A 293 19.29 6.51 0.96
C ALA A 293 18.10 5.66 0.50
N MET A 294 16.96 5.75 1.18
CA MET A 294 15.72 5.09 0.75
C MET A 294 15.27 5.59 -0.64
N ARG A 295 15.28 6.90 -0.88
CA ARG A 295 14.93 7.49 -2.18
C ARG A 295 15.82 6.96 -3.30
N LEU A 296 17.12 6.83 -3.05
CA LEU A 296 18.06 6.28 -4.02
C LEU A 296 17.82 4.80 -4.30
N LEU A 297 17.50 4.00 -3.28
CA LEU A 297 17.12 2.59 -3.45
C LEU A 297 15.84 2.44 -4.25
N ASN A 298 14.85 3.31 -4.02
CA ASN A 298 13.62 3.33 -4.78
C ASN A 298 13.88 3.63 -6.27
N TRP A 299 14.70 4.63 -6.59
CA TRP A 299 15.07 4.93 -7.96
C TRP A 299 15.86 3.80 -8.63
N ARG A 300 16.76 3.13 -7.90
CA ARG A 300 17.45 1.94 -8.40
C ARG A 300 16.45 0.82 -8.75
N MET A 301 15.44 0.62 -7.93
CA MET A 301 14.40 -0.37 -8.19
C MET A 301 13.55 0.01 -9.41
N VAL A 302 13.16 1.27 -9.54
CA VAL A 302 12.41 1.78 -10.71
C VAL A 302 13.21 1.61 -12.00
N ASP A 303 14.50 1.92 -11.99
CA ASP A 303 15.40 1.70 -13.13
C ASP A 303 15.52 0.21 -13.50
N ALA A 304 15.61 -0.67 -12.50
CA ALA A 304 15.60 -2.12 -12.72
C ALA A 304 14.27 -2.61 -13.32
N LEU A 305 13.13 -2.06 -12.89
CA LEU A 305 11.82 -2.35 -13.47
C LEU A 305 11.74 -1.94 -14.93
N GLN A 306 12.19 -0.73 -15.29
CA GLN A 306 12.21 -0.25 -16.68
C GLN A 306 13.05 -1.13 -17.60
N ARG A 307 14.08 -1.76 -17.07
CA ARG A 307 14.95 -2.68 -17.82
C ARG A 307 14.53 -4.14 -17.71
N SER A 308 13.39 -4.44 -17.11
CA SER A 308 12.93 -5.82 -16.83
C SER A 308 13.99 -6.67 -16.09
N ALA A 309 14.81 -6.04 -15.26
CA ALA A 309 15.93 -6.63 -14.54
C ALA A 309 15.73 -6.64 -13.00
N LEU A 310 14.51 -6.36 -12.54
CA LEU A 310 14.22 -6.37 -11.10
C LEU A 310 14.24 -7.81 -10.57
N THR A 311 15.04 -8.02 -9.53
CA THR A 311 15.14 -9.31 -8.87
C THR A 311 14.35 -9.36 -7.56
N PRO A 312 13.92 -10.56 -7.08
CA PRO A 312 13.23 -10.68 -5.80
C PRO A 312 14.02 -10.13 -4.61
N GLN A 313 15.34 -10.34 -4.58
CA GLN A 313 16.20 -9.85 -3.50
C GLN A 313 16.33 -8.31 -3.49
N ASP A 314 16.37 -7.65 -4.67
CA ASP A 314 16.41 -6.20 -4.74
C ASP A 314 15.14 -5.58 -4.16
N ALA A 315 13.98 -6.13 -4.52
CA ALA A 315 12.70 -5.68 -4.00
C ALA A 315 12.58 -5.93 -2.49
N SER A 316 13.03 -7.10 -2.02
CA SER A 316 13.08 -7.43 -0.60
C SER A 316 13.99 -6.47 0.18
N ALA A 317 15.15 -6.11 -0.37
CA ALA A 317 16.07 -5.15 0.25
C ALA A 317 15.45 -3.75 0.39
N VAL A 318 14.77 -3.26 -0.65
CA VAL A 318 14.05 -1.98 -0.61
C VAL A 318 12.94 -2.01 0.43
N LYS A 319 12.17 -3.09 0.51
CA LYS A 319 11.08 -3.25 1.48
C LYS A 319 11.60 -3.27 2.91
N VAL A 320 12.65 -4.03 3.22
CA VAL A 320 13.26 -4.08 4.56
C VAL A 320 13.78 -2.70 4.94
N TYR A 321 14.62 -2.11 4.08
CA TYR A 321 15.21 -0.80 4.37
C TYR A 321 14.15 0.28 4.56
N GLY A 322 13.17 0.37 3.65
CA GLY A 322 12.15 1.42 3.67
C GLY A 322 11.24 1.34 4.89
N SER A 323 10.81 0.13 5.28
CA SER A 323 9.94 -0.06 6.46
C SER A 323 10.67 0.26 7.78
N GLU A 324 11.94 -0.14 7.90
CA GLU A 324 12.75 0.13 9.10
C GLU A 324 13.18 1.59 9.18
N ALA A 325 13.63 2.18 8.07
CA ALA A 325 13.96 3.60 8.01
C ALA A 325 12.77 4.48 8.39
N ARG A 326 11.58 4.16 7.91
CA ARG A 326 10.35 4.88 8.28
C ARG A 326 10.11 4.84 9.78
N ARG A 327 10.18 3.67 10.40
CA ARG A 327 9.98 3.52 11.86
C ARG A 327 11.02 4.31 12.66
N GLU A 328 12.29 4.20 12.29
CA GLU A 328 13.38 4.94 12.95
C GLU A 328 13.21 6.46 12.81
N VAL A 329 12.90 6.93 11.60
CA VAL A 329 12.72 8.36 11.33
C VAL A 329 11.57 8.94 12.16
N TYR A 330 10.41 8.28 12.22
CA TYR A 330 9.32 8.76 13.06
C TYR A 330 9.70 8.80 14.55
N ALA A 331 10.46 7.81 15.05
CA ALA A 331 10.97 7.83 16.42
C ALA A 331 11.87 9.06 16.66
N TRP A 332 12.81 9.33 15.77
CA TRP A 332 13.69 10.50 15.88
C TRP A 332 12.96 11.83 15.77
N LEU A 333 11.94 11.91 14.93
CA LEU A 333 11.13 13.11 14.81
C LEU A 333 10.27 13.37 16.06
N MET A 334 9.76 12.30 16.70
CA MET A 334 9.09 12.39 18.00
C MET A 334 10.05 12.88 19.09
N GLU A 335 11.29 12.41 19.12
CA GLU A 335 12.31 12.94 20.05
C GLU A 335 12.51 14.44 19.86
N VAL A 336 12.57 14.92 18.60
CA VAL A 336 12.72 16.37 18.30
C VAL A 336 11.54 17.18 18.84
N ALA A 337 10.32 16.65 18.74
CA ALA A 337 9.12 17.30 19.31
C ALA A 337 8.99 17.14 20.82
N ALA A 338 9.91 16.41 21.48
CA ALA A 338 9.98 16.20 22.93
C ALA A 338 8.62 15.78 23.54
N ALA A 339 8.15 16.45 24.60
CA ALA A 339 6.89 16.12 25.28
C ALA A 339 5.66 16.23 24.35
N ALA A 340 5.72 17.01 23.28
CA ALA A 340 4.63 17.14 22.32
C ALA A 340 4.60 16.01 21.28
N GLY A 341 5.72 15.26 21.10
CA GLY A 341 5.83 14.19 20.11
C GLY A 341 4.78 13.07 20.27
N PRO A 342 4.54 12.51 21.46
CA PRO A 342 3.58 11.44 21.70
C PRO A 342 2.12 11.91 21.85
N LEU A 343 1.83 13.18 21.71
CA LEU A 343 0.47 13.71 21.88
C LEU A 343 -0.37 13.45 20.63
N ARG A 344 -1.56 12.90 20.85
CA ARG A 344 -2.55 12.64 19.81
C ARG A 344 -3.21 13.94 19.34
N GLU A 345 -3.74 13.89 18.14
CA GLU A 345 -4.61 14.94 17.62
C GLU A 345 -5.73 15.29 18.61
N GLY A 346 -6.00 16.60 18.77
CA GLY A 346 -6.98 17.12 19.72
C GLY A 346 -6.52 17.19 21.19
N SER A 347 -5.34 16.63 21.53
CA SER A 347 -4.78 16.79 22.88
C SER A 347 -4.20 18.19 23.08
N ALA A 348 -4.33 18.75 24.29
CA ALA A 348 -3.70 20.01 24.63
C ALA A 348 -2.18 19.91 24.48
N GLY A 349 -1.57 20.85 23.76
CA GLY A 349 -0.14 20.86 23.46
C GLY A 349 0.31 19.98 22.30
N ALA A 350 -0.62 19.28 21.61
CA ALA A 350 -0.27 18.52 20.39
C ALA A 350 0.27 19.46 19.31
N VAL A 351 1.38 19.06 18.70
CA VAL A 351 1.99 19.77 17.57
C VAL A 351 1.80 18.98 16.28
N LEU A 352 1.86 19.67 15.14
CA LEU A 352 1.74 19.02 13.82
C LEU A 352 0.50 18.12 13.72
N HIS A 353 -0.60 18.52 14.34
CA HIS A 353 -1.87 17.79 14.36
C HIS A 353 -1.74 16.30 14.79
N GLY A 354 -0.80 15.98 15.71
CA GLY A 354 -0.57 14.60 16.16
C GLY A 354 -0.01 13.63 15.10
N GLU A 355 0.44 14.17 13.96
CA GLU A 355 0.97 13.36 12.83
C GLU A 355 2.15 12.49 13.23
N LEU A 356 3.01 12.96 14.13
CA LEU A 356 4.19 12.19 14.54
C LEU A 356 3.80 10.94 15.31
N GLU A 357 2.88 11.07 16.27
CA GLU A 357 2.36 9.96 17.07
C GLU A 357 1.65 8.94 16.18
N ARG A 358 0.76 9.40 15.31
CA ARG A 358 0.05 8.55 14.35
C ARG A 358 1.01 7.86 13.39
N GLY A 359 1.96 8.61 12.82
CA GLY A 359 2.97 8.09 11.90
C GLY A 359 3.88 7.04 12.54
N TYR A 360 4.28 7.25 13.79
CA TYR A 360 5.07 6.30 14.57
C TYR A 360 4.34 4.96 14.77
N ARG A 361 3.08 5.02 15.24
CA ARG A 361 2.25 3.81 15.42
C ARG A 361 2.01 3.08 14.10
N SER A 362 1.67 3.83 13.05
CA SER A 362 1.39 3.24 11.74
C SER A 362 2.62 2.68 11.04
N ALA A 363 3.83 3.19 11.34
CA ALA A 363 5.06 2.73 10.71
C ALA A 363 5.36 1.24 10.98
N VAL A 364 4.90 0.71 12.11
CA VAL A 364 5.15 -0.67 12.52
C VAL A 364 4.52 -1.68 11.55
N ILE A 365 3.32 -1.41 11.01
CA ILE A 365 2.62 -2.33 10.10
C ILE A 365 3.44 -2.67 8.86
N PHE A 366 4.26 -1.73 8.39
CA PHE A 366 5.08 -1.93 7.19
C PHE A 366 6.24 -2.91 7.39
N THR A 367 6.55 -3.31 8.63
CA THR A 367 7.59 -4.32 8.91
C THR A 367 7.08 -5.75 8.72
N PHE A 368 5.75 -5.97 8.69
CA PHE A 368 5.14 -7.30 8.51
C PHE A 368 4.03 -7.33 7.46
N GLY A 369 3.28 -6.26 7.24
CA GLY A 369 2.27 -6.16 6.18
C GLY A 369 2.90 -6.27 4.79
N GLY A 370 2.27 -7.01 3.87
CA GLY A 370 2.83 -7.28 2.55
C GLY A 370 4.07 -8.20 2.57
N GLY A 371 4.13 -9.12 3.54
CA GLY A 371 5.27 -10.00 3.86
C GLY A 371 6.19 -9.40 4.94
N ASN A 372 6.50 -10.21 5.96
CA ASN A 372 7.30 -9.75 7.08
C ASN A 372 8.79 -9.57 6.71
N ASN A 373 9.48 -8.70 7.45
CA ASN A 373 10.89 -8.37 7.17
C ASN A 373 11.84 -9.57 7.37
N GLU A 374 11.49 -10.51 8.23
CA GLU A 374 12.23 -11.74 8.46
C GLU A 374 12.26 -12.60 7.18
N ILE A 375 11.09 -12.82 6.55
CA ILE A 375 11.00 -13.54 5.27
C ILE A 375 11.71 -12.76 4.15
N GLN A 376 11.59 -11.43 4.13
CA GLN A 376 12.33 -10.62 3.13
C GLN A 376 13.86 -10.78 3.29
N ARG A 377 14.37 -10.86 4.52
CA ARG A 377 15.79 -11.14 4.78
C ARG A 377 16.18 -12.56 4.36
N GLU A 378 15.31 -13.55 4.56
CA GLU A 378 15.53 -14.91 4.04
C GLU A 378 15.63 -14.92 2.51
N ILE A 379 14.76 -14.17 1.81
CA ILE A 379 14.82 -14.04 0.34
C ILE A 379 16.16 -13.41 -0.09
N ILE A 380 16.60 -12.37 0.59
CA ILE A 380 17.90 -11.73 0.31
C ILE A 380 19.05 -12.71 0.51
N SER A 381 19.09 -13.43 1.64
CA SER A 381 20.17 -14.34 1.96
C SER A 381 20.22 -15.54 1.01
N TRP A 382 19.08 -16.12 0.74
CA TRP A 382 18.95 -17.32 -0.07
C TRP A 382 19.10 -17.02 -1.58
N ILE A 383 18.34 -16.05 -2.14
CA ILE A 383 18.39 -15.75 -3.58
C ILE A 383 19.54 -14.79 -3.90
N GLY A 384 19.73 -13.76 -3.07
CA GLY A 384 20.73 -12.72 -3.33
C GLY A 384 22.16 -13.11 -2.99
N LEU A 385 22.34 -13.82 -1.88
CA LEU A 385 23.69 -14.19 -1.37
C LEU A 385 24.03 -15.67 -1.59
N GLY A 386 23.11 -16.48 -2.16
CA GLY A 386 23.32 -17.89 -2.39
C GLY A 386 23.48 -18.75 -1.11
N MET A 387 23.01 -18.24 0.03
CA MET A 387 23.10 -18.97 1.30
C MET A 387 22.14 -20.17 1.31
N PRO A 388 22.43 -21.24 2.07
CA PRO A 388 21.54 -22.39 2.17
C PRO A 388 20.16 -22.02 2.68
N ARG A 389 19.11 -22.55 2.05
CA ARG A 389 17.75 -22.39 2.53
C ARG A 389 17.55 -23.25 3.78
N VAL A 390 17.12 -22.64 4.87
CA VAL A 390 16.65 -23.38 6.05
C VAL A 390 15.36 -24.10 5.67
N ARG A 391 15.37 -25.45 5.72
CA ARG A 391 14.15 -26.26 5.57
C ARG A 391 13.34 -26.11 6.86
N ARG A 392 12.16 -25.57 6.75
CA ARG A 392 11.15 -25.55 7.84
C ARG A 392 10.33 -26.81 7.78
#